data_9db6de129918cde7dfe471e133e6659c
#
_entry.id   9db6de129918cde7dfe471e133e6659c
#
_cell.length_a   1.000
_cell.length_b   1.000
_cell.length_c   1.000
_cell.angle_alpha   90.00
_cell.angle_beta   90.00
_cell.angle_gamma   90.00
#
_symmetry.space_group_name_H-M   'P 1'
#
loop_
_entity.id
_entity.type
_entity.pdbx_description
1 polymer ?
#
loop_
_entity_poly.entity_id
_entity_poly.type
_entity_poly.pdbx_seq_one_letter_code
_entity_poly.pdbx_strand_id
1 'polypeptide(L)'
;MVRIPDSHPRKKSLESRQKIVDGSSMGLLADSAMIAHGRGEAFDYLLGERTTESAREAIRESAARLGNARRPVISVNGNTTVLAGDGAIRLAAVLGCPIEVNLYYRTPSRVKGLISLLEELRLNVSQEAAPDGFYGDWKETVEGVSLLGESPNFKIEGLEGPRSNCTAEGIGGADTILVPLEDGDRCEALITLGKEVLVVDLNPLSRSARMASVTIVDEVSRAFEGIL
;
A
#
# COMPACT_ATOMS: atom_id res chain seq x y z
N MET A 1 26.11 5.67 0.47
CA MET A 1 25.06 5.62 -0.58
C MET A 1 25.67 5.96 -1.93
N VAL A 2 25.48 5.13 -2.95
CA VAL A 2 25.95 5.44 -4.31
C VAL A 2 24.98 6.48 -4.88
N ARG A 3 25.51 7.65 -5.31
CA ARG A 3 24.70 8.71 -5.91
C ARG A 3 24.29 8.29 -7.32
N ILE A 4 22.99 8.09 -7.57
CA ILE A 4 22.46 7.80 -8.90
C ILE A 4 22.30 9.14 -9.65
N PRO A 5 22.90 9.30 -10.85
CA PRO A 5 22.75 10.52 -11.63
C PRO A 5 21.29 10.81 -11.99
N ASP A 6 20.88 12.08 -12.00
CA ASP A 6 19.50 12.47 -12.35
C ASP A 6 19.14 12.08 -13.79
N SER A 7 20.12 11.99 -14.68
CA SER A 7 19.96 11.56 -16.07
C SER A 7 19.85 10.05 -16.25
N HIS A 8 19.97 9.25 -15.18
CA HIS A 8 19.92 7.79 -15.31
C HIS A 8 18.50 7.35 -15.69
N PRO A 9 18.31 6.59 -16.80
CA PRO A 9 16.97 6.24 -17.30
C PRO A 9 16.14 5.42 -16.32
N ARG A 10 16.79 4.67 -15.41
CA ARG A 10 16.15 3.85 -14.38
C ARG A 10 16.35 4.41 -12.97
N LYS A 11 16.50 5.75 -12.83
CA LYS A 11 16.76 6.38 -11.53
C LYS A 11 15.72 5.96 -10.48
N LYS A 12 14.43 6.10 -10.78
CA LYS A 12 13.32 5.77 -9.86
C LYS A 12 13.37 4.31 -9.39
N SER A 13 13.60 3.38 -10.31
CA SER A 13 13.70 1.94 -10.00
C SER A 13 14.90 1.65 -9.07
N LEU A 14 16.04 2.27 -9.32
CA LEU A 14 17.23 2.11 -8.48
C LEU A 14 17.06 2.74 -7.09
N GLU A 15 16.38 3.88 -6.99
CA GLU A 15 16.01 4.50 -5.72
C GLU A 15 15.05 3.62 -4.91
N SER A 16 14.06 3.00 -5.57
CA SER A 16 13.16 2.03 -4.94
C SER A 16 13.91 0.81 -4.40
N ARG A 17 14.88 0.26 -5.14
CA ARG A 17 15.79 -0.78 -4.63
C ARG A 17 16.50 -0.33 -3.36
N GLN A 18 17.04 0.88 -3.36
CA GLN A 18 17.78 1.40 -2.21
C GLN A 18 16.87 1.53 -0.99
N LYS A 19 15.65 2.05 -1.17
CA LYS A 19 14.64 2.10 -0.10
C LYS A 19 14.39 0.72 0.51
N ILE A 20 14.25 -0.32 -0.30
CA ILE A 20 14.05 -1.70 0.17
C ILE A 20 15.27 -2.23 0.94
N VAL A 21 16.48 -1.98 0.45
CA VAL A 21 17.72 -2.39 1.13
C VAL A 21 17.84 -1.67 2.49
N ASP A 22 17.57 -0.38 2.53
CA ASP A 22 17.62 0.42 3.76
C ASP A 22 16.55 -0.05 4.76
N GLY A 23 15.30 -0.24 4.30
CA GLY A 23 14.21 -0.77 5.13
C GLY A 23 14.49 -2.17 5.69
N SER A 24 15.19 -3.02 4.92
CA SER A 24 15.65 -4.33 5.39
C SER A 24 16.70 -4.19 6.49
N SER A 25 17.70 -3.32 6.30
CA SER A 25 18.73 -3.08 7.31
C SER A 25 18.19 -2.46 8.60
N MET A 26 17.08 -1.74 8.54
CA MET A 26 16.35 -1.19 9.69
C MET A 26 15.43 -2.24 10.38
N GLY A 27 15.37 -3.47 9.88
CA GLY A 27 14.52 -4.54 10.43
C GLY A 27 13.02 -4.39 10.13
N LEU A 28 12.64 -3.49 9.22
CA LEU A 28 11.25 -3.24 8.82
C LEU A 28 10.70 -4.32 7.89
N LEU A 29 11.57 -4.98 7.13
CA LEU A 29 11.21 -5.95 6.11
C LEU A 29 11.60 -7.38 6.51
N ALA A 30 10.86 -8.36 6.01
CA ALA A 30 11.29 -9.75 6.05
C ALA A 30 12.31 -9.99 4.92
N ASP A 31 13.19 -11.00 5.08
CA ASP A 31 14.22 -11.33 4.07
C ASP A 31 13.61 -11.60 2.68
N SER A 32 12.43 -12.23 2.65
CA SER A 32 11.67 -12.50 1.41
C SER A 32 11.15 -11.23 0.71
N ALA A 33 11.14 -10.07 1.38
CA ALA A 33 10.66 -8.82 0.81
C ALA A 33 11.52 -8.35 -0.37
N MET A 34 12.84 -8.57 -0.31
CA MET A 34 13.75 -8.27 -1.41
C MET A 34 13.49 -9.15 -2.63
N ILE A 35 13.17 -10.43 -2.41
CA ILE A 35 12.80 -11.37 -3.50
C ILE A 35 11.49 -10.92 -4.16
N ALA A 36 10.50 -10.55 -3.35
CA ALA A 36 9.21 -10.07 -3.84
C ALA A 36 9.37 -8.76 -4.64
N HIS A 37 10.17 -7.81 -4.15
CA HIS A 37 10.48 -6.57 -4.85
C HIS A 37 11.16 -6.83 -6.20
N GLY A 38 12.20 -7.68 -6.23
CA GLY A 38 12.94 -8.00 -7.46
C GLY A 38 12.06 -8.69 -8.52
N ARG A 39 11.09 -9.53 -8.11
CA ARG A 39 10.09 -10.09 -9.03
C ARG A 39 9.20 -9.00 -9.63
N GLY A 40 8.69 -8.10 -8.81
CA GLY A 40 7.87 -6.98 -9.28
C GLY A 40 8.64 -6.06 -10.21
N GLU A 41 9.86 -5.68 -9.85
CA GLU A 41 10.74 -4.87 -10.68
C GLU A 41 11.01 -5.49 -12.05
N ALA A 42 11.16 -6.82 -12.13
CA ALA A 42 11.33 -7.51 -13.40
C ALA A 42 10.11 -7.34 -14.33
N PHE A 43 8.89 -7.41 -13.78
CA PHE A 43 7.66 -7.12 -14.54
C PHE A 43 7.59 -5.65 -14.95
N ASP A 44 7.89 -4.73 -14.05
CA ASP A 44 7.87 -3.29 -14.34
C ASP A 44 8.85 -2.94 -15.48
N TYR A 45 10.04 -3.54 -15.46
CA TYR A 45 11.02 -3.40 -16.54
C TYR A 45 10.47 -3.87 -17.90
N LEU A 46 9.78 -5.00 -17.94
CA LEU A 46 9.14 -5.51 -19.17
C LEU A 46 8.01 -4.61 -19.65
N LEU A 47 7.30 -3.93 -18.75
CA LEU A 47 6.25 -2.97 -19.04
C LEU A 47 6.80 -1.58 -19.41
N GLY A 48 8.13 -1.39 -19.35
CA GLY A 48 8.82 -0.16 -19.71
C GLY A 48 8.89 0.87 -18.58
N GLU A 49 8.74 0.44 -17.31
CA GLU A 49 8.82 1.26 -16.09
C GLU A 49 7.91 2.51 -16.15
N ARG A 50 6.70 2.30 -16.62
CA ARG A 50 5.68 3.35 -16.82
C ARG A 50 4.28 2.82 -16.60
N THR A 51 3.37 3.72 -16.20
CA THR A 51 1.95 3.43 -16.12
C THR A 51 1.39 3.17 -17.52
N THR A 52 0.86 1.98 -17.76
CA THR A 52 0.21 1.61 -19.02
C THR A 52 -1.21 2.20 -19.12
N GLU A 53 -1.85 2.15 -20.31
CA GLU A 53 -3.23 2.61 -20.44
C GLU A 53 -4.20 1.79 -19.61
N SER A 54 -4.06 0.46 -19.61
CA SER A 54 -4.88 -0.42 -18.77
C SER A 54 -4.68 -0.15 -17.27
N ALA A 55 -3.44 0.19 -16.84
CA ALA A 55 -3.19 0.60 -15.47
C ALA A 55 -3.89 1.93 -15.13
N ARG A 56 -3.87 2.92 -16.04
CA ARG A 56 -4.61 4.19 -15.87
C ARG A 56 -6.11 3.98 -15.72
N GLU A 57 -6.70 3.09 -16.49
CA GLU A 57 -8.12 2.74 -16.36
C GLU A 57 -8.42 2.10 -15.01
N ALA A 58 -7.60 1.13 -14.58
CA ALA A 58 -7.73 0.50 -13.27
C ALA A 58 -7.52 1.48 -12.11
N ILE A 59 -6.61 2.45 -12.24
CA ILE A 59 -6.38 3.54 -11.28
C ILE A 59 -7.64 4.40 -11.14
N ARG A 60 -8.23 4.86 -12.25
CA ARG A 60 -9.47 5.67 -12.25
C ARG A 60 -10.63 4.91 -11.59
N GLU A 61 -10.79 3.64 -11.93
CA GLU A 61 -11.83 2.78 -11.35
C GLU A 61 -11.60 2.59 -9.84
N SER A 62 -10.35 2.37 -9.42
CA SER A 62 -10.00 2.25 -8.01
C SER A 62 -10.26 3.54 -7.24
N ALA A 63 -9.90 4.69 -7.80
CA ALA A 63 -10.18 6.00 -7.21
C ALA A 63 -11.69 6.21 -7.02
N ALA A 64 -12.50 5.88 -8.05
CA ALA A 64 -13.95 6.00 -8.00
C ALA A 64 -14.56 5.08 -6.92
N ARG A 65 -14.10 3.84 -6.80
CA ARG A 65 -14.59 2.89 -5.78
C ARG A 65 -14.21 3.34 -4.38
N LEU A 66 -12.97 3.76 -4.17
CA LEU A 66 -12.53 4.28 -2.87
C LEU A 66 -13.30 5.53 -2.46
N GLY A 67 -13.52 6.47 -3.38
CA GLY A 67 -14.28 7.69 -3.12
C GLY A 67 -15.78 7.45 -2.85
N ASN A 68 -16.35 6.35 -3.33
CA ASN A 68 -17.75 5.96 -3.07
C ASN A 68 -17.90 4.95 -1.91
N ALA A 69 -16.81 4.43 -1.37
CA ALA A 69 -16.84 3.50 -0.26
C ALA A 69 -17.36 4.16 1.02
N ARG A 70 -18.11 3.41 1.83
CA ARG A 70 -18.59 3.91 3.13
C ARG A 70 -17.51 3.80 4.21
N ARG A 71 -16.68 2.78 4.12
CA ARG A 71 -15.59 2.49 5.06
C ARG A 71 -14.37 1.97 4.29
N PRO A 72 -13.69 2.82 3.51
CA PRO A 72 -12.47 2.43 2.85
C PRO A 72 -11.35 2.20 3.87
N VAL A 73 -10.38 1.37 3.54
CA VAL A 73 -9.14 1.19 4.31
C VAL A 73 -7.96 0.97 3.36
N ILE A 74 -6.80 1.49 3.72
CA ILE A 74 -5.55 1.20 3.03
C ILE A 74 -4.77 0.19 3.87
N SER A 75 -4.63 -1.03 3.36
CA SER A 75 -3.84 -2.08 4.01
C SER A 75 -2.41 -2.05 3.48
N VAL A 76 -1.45 -1.80 4.35
CA VAL A 76 -0.03 -1.74 3.97
C VAL A 76 0.77 -2.89 4.57
N ASN A 77 1.77 -3.34 3.85
CA ASN A 77 2.82 -4.25 4.33
C ASN A 77 4.17 -3.53 4.36
N GLY A 78 5.25 -4.24 4.72
CA GLY A 78 6.57 -3.63 4.81
C GLY A 78 7.02 -2.95 3.53
N ASN A 79 6.92 -3.64 2.38
CA ASN A 79 7.35 -3.08 1.09
C ASN A 79 6.53 -1.85 0.71
N THR A 80 5.22 -1.91 0.87
CA THR A 80 4.33 -0.77 0.60
C THR A 80 4.67 0.44 1.46
N THR A 81 4.86 0.23 2.77
CA THR A 81 5.20 1.32 3.70
C THR A 81 6.53 1.99 3.33
N VAL A 82 7.55 1.19 3.00
CA VAL A 82 8.89 1.69 2.65
C VAL A 82 8.91 2.39 1.29
N LEU A 83 8.15 1.88 0.30
CA LEU A 83 8.15 2.40 -1.07
C LEU A 83 7.23 3.60 -1.26
N ALA A 84 6.04 3.56 -0.67
CA ALA A 84 4.93 4.48 -0.97
C ALA A 84 4.13 4.87 0.29
N GLY A 85 4.75 4.86 1.47
CA GLY A 85 4.06 5.21 2.72
C GLY A 85 3.56 6.65 2.75
N ASP A 86 4.29 7.59 2.14
CA ASP A 86 3.87 8.98 1.93
C ASP A 86 2.62 9.09 1.06
N GLY A 87 2.59 8.39 -0.07
CA GLY A 87 1.40 8.29 -0.93
C GLY A 87 0.20 7.67 -0.21
N ALA A 88 0.43 6.63 0.61
CA ALA A 88 -0.63 6.02 1.42
C ALA A 88 -1.20 7.00 2.46
N ILE A 89 -0.36 7.79 3.14
CA ILE A 89 -0.79 8.84 4.08
C ILE A 89 -1.62 9.92 3.36
N ARG A 90 -1.14 10.42 2.22
CA ARG A 90 -1.86 11.43 1.42
C ARG A 90 -3.24 10.92 1.00
N LEU A 91 -3.28 9.71 0.45
CA LEU A 91 -4.54 9.10 0.01
C LEU A 91 -5.49 8.84 1.18
N ALA A 92 -4.98 8.36 2.31
CA ALA A 92 -5.79 8.15 3.52
C ALA A 92 -6.39 9.47 4.04
N ALA A 93 -5.62 10.55 4.02
CA ALA A 93 -6.08 11.89 4.39
C ALA A 93 -7.20 12.39 3.46
N VAL A 94 -7.03 12.26 2.14
CA VAL A 94 -8.06 12.65 1.15
C VAL A 94 -9.34 11.84 1.31
N LEU A 95 -9.22 10.53 1.58
CA LEU A 95 -10.38 9.62 1.74
C LEU A 95 -11.00 9.67 3.15
N GLY A 96 -10.33 10.26 4.14
CA GLY A 96 -10.74 10.21 5.53
C GLY A 96 -10.74 8.79 6.10
N CYS A 97 -9.80 7.94 5.70
CA CYS A 97 -9.78 6.52 6.06
C CYS A 97 -8.53 6.12 6.85
N PRO A 98 -8.56 5.00 7.61
CA PRO A 98 -7.39 4.51 8.31
C PRO A 98 -6.42 3.79 7.38
N ILE A 99 -5.16 3.72 7.82
CA ILE A 99 -4.13 2.83 7.29
C ILE A 99 -3.93 1.69 8.28
N GLU A 100 -3.94 0.44 7.82
CA GLU A 100 -3.66 -0.71 8.67
C GLU A 100 -2.43 -1.49 8.20
N VAL A 101 -1.44 -1.62 9.10
CA VAL A 101 -0.28 -2.49 8.90
C VAL A 101 -0.68 -3.95 9.09
N ASN A 102 -0.62 -4.73 8.02
CA ASN A 102 -0.93 -6.15 8.04
C ASN A 102 0.17 -6.97 7.35
N LEU A 103 0.80 -7.87 8.11
CA LEU A 103 2.01 -8.56 7.70
C LEU A 103 1.84 -10.08 7.68
N TYR A 104 2.40 -10.73 6.66
CA TYR A 104 2.55 -12.19 6.62
C TYR A 104 3.60 -12.66 7.66
N TYR A 105 4.80 -12.10 7.63
CA TYR A 105 5.86 -12.36 8.61
C TYR A 105 5.76 -11.36 9.79
N ARG A 106 4.64 -11.45 10.51
CA ARG A 106 4.33 -10.53 11.58
C ARG A 106 5.18 -10.79 12.81
N THR A 107 5.87 -9.75 13.29
CA THR A 107 6.47 -9.68 14.63
C THR A 107 6.09 -8.34 15.28
N PRO A 108 5.97 -8.28 16.63
CA PRO A 108 5.65 -7.02 17.31
C PRO A 108 6.63 -5.89 16.97
N SER A 109 7.93 -6.19 16.92
CA SER A 109 8.97 -5.20 16.60
C SER A 109 8.82 -4.64 15.20
N ARG A 110 8.53 -5.50 14.21
CA ARG A 110 8.34 -5.06 12.82
C ARG A 110 7.08 -4.21 12.66
N VAL A 111 5.96 -4.60 13.27
CA VAL A 111 4.74 -3.79 13.22
C VAL A 111 4.99 -2.42 13.85
N LYS A 112 5.59 -2.38 15.04
CA LYS A 112 5.93 -1.12 15.72
C LYS A 112 6.86 -0.24 14.86
N GLY A 113 7.91 -0.84 14.27
CA GLY A 113 8.82 -0.10 13.38
C GLY A 113 8.12 0.52 12.18
N LEU A 114 7.19 -0.23 11.55
CA LEU A 114 6.41 0.28 10.40
C LEU A 114 5.40 1.35 10.82
N ILE A 115 4.77 1.23 11.99
CA ILE A 115 3.90 2.29 12.54
C ILE A 115 4.73 3.55 12.80
N SER A 116 5.91 3.43 13.43
CA SER A 116 6.79 4.58 13.67
C SER A 116 7.24 5.24 12.38
N LEU A 117 7.55 4.48 11.33
CA LEU A 117 7.84 5.04 10.00
C LEU A 117 6.63 5.78 9.42
N LEU A 118 5.43 5.23 9.52
CA LEU A 118 4.20 5.91 9.07
C LEU A 118 3.92 7.19 9.87
N GLU A 119 4.21 7.21 11.17
CA GLU A 119 4.10 8.42 12.00
C GLU A 119 5.07 9.52 11.54
N GLU A 120 6.32 9.17 11.23
CA GLU A 120 7.30 10.08 10.66
C GLU A 120 6.85 10.62 9.30
N LEU A 121 6.39 9.73 8.39
CA LEU A 121 5.87 10.12 7.08
C LEU A 121 4.63 11.01 7.20
N ARG A 122 3.73 10.71 8.15
CA ARG A 122 2.54 11.53 8.42
C ARG A 122 2.93 12.94 8.85
N LEU A 123 3.92 13.08 9.71
CA LEU A 123 4.44 14.39 10.13
C LEU A 123 5.03 15.14 8.93
N ASN A 124 5.81 14.47 8.08
CA ASN A 124 6.39 15.09 6.90
C ASN A 124 5.31 15.55 5.91
N VAL A 125 4.37 14.67 5.56
CA VAL A 125 3.25 14.97 4.66
C VAL A 125 2.37 16.11 5.19
N SER A 126 2.19 16.23 6.51
CA SER A 126 1.42 17.33 7.11
C SER A 126 2.05 18.72 6.89
N GLN A 127 3.35 18.78 6.60
CA GLN A 127 4.07 20.01 6.31
C GLN A 127 4.13 20.35 4.80
N GLU A 128 3.67 19.45 3.95
CA GLU A 128 3.69 19.63 2.50
C GLU A 128 2.38 20.26 1.99
N ALA A 129 2.37 20.68 0.73
CA ALA A 129 1.17 21.22 0.11
C ALA A 129 0.08 20.13 -0.04
N ALA A 130 -1.17 20.52 0.18
CA ALA A 130 -2.32 19.67 -0.12
C ALA A 130 -2.37 19.31 -1.61
N PRO A 131 -2.97 18.17 -1.98
CA PRO A 131 -3.28 17.87 -3.38
C PRO A 131 -4.20 18.92 -3.99
N ASP A 132 -4.10 19.10 -5.32
CA ASP A 132 -4.98 19.99 -6.06
C ASP A 132 -6.46 19.60 -5.85
N GLY A 133 -7.29 20.60 -5.59
CA GLY A 133 -8.72 20.37 -5.36
C GLY A 133 -9.09 19.94 -3.93
N PHE A 134 -8.14 19.79 -3.02
CA PHE A 134 -8.44 19.53 -1.61
C PHE A 134 -8.98 20.80 -0.93
N TYR A 135 -10.03 20.64 -0.13
CA TYR A 135 -10.66 21.71 0.67
C TYR A 135 -10.60 21.38 2.16
N GLY A 136 -10.09 22.29 2.96
CA GLY A 136 -9.98 22.16 4.40
C GLY A 136 -8.57 22.38 4.93
N ASP A 137 -8.38 22.14 6.22
CA ASP A 137 -7.05 22.17 6.84
C ASP A 137 -6.30 20.87 6.54
N TRP A 138 -5.35 20.96 5.62
CA TRP A 138 -4.55 19.79 5.20
C TRP A 138 -3.75 19.20 6.36
N LYS A 139 -3.12 20.08 7.15
CA LYS A 139 -2.30 19.62 8.27
C LYS A 139 -3.14 18.86 9.28
N GLU A 140 -4.24 19.40 9.71
CA GLU A 140 -5.16 18.76 10.66
C GLU A 140 -5.69 17.43 10.09
N THR A 141 -6.06 17.41 8.81
CA THR A 141 -6.56 16.20 8.13
C THR A 141 -5.51 15.10 8.10
N VAL A 142 -4.26 15.41 7.73
CA VAL A 142 -3.18 14.44 7.70
C VAL A 142 -2.84 13.95 9.11
N GLU A 143 -2.73 14.83 10.09
CA GLU A 143 -2.46 14.45 11.49
C GLU A 143 -3.56 13.57 12.07
N GLY A 144 -4.80 13.70 11.58
CA GLY A 144 -5.97 12.89 11.94
C GLY A 144 -5.99 11.47 11.35
N VAL A 145 -5.12 11.13 10.40
CA VAL A 145 -5.07 9.78 9.81
C VAL A 145 -4.75 8.73 10.87
N SER A 146 -5.67 7.78 11.07
CA SER A 146 -5.49 6.68 12.02
C SER A 146 -4.55 5.61 11.47
N LEU A 147 -3.55 5.22 12.28
CA LEU A 147 -2.59 4.17 11.97
C LEU A 147 -2.90 2.95 12.84
N LEU A 148 -3.29 1.86 12.20
CA LEU A 148 -3.79 0.64 12.83
C LEU A 148 -2.85 -0.55 12.58
N GLY A 149 -3.06 -1.63 13.35
CA GLY A 149 -2.38 -2.92 13.15
C GLY A 149 -1.49 -3.35 14.31
N GLU A 150 -1.18 -2.49 15.29
CA GLU A 150 -0.38 -2.87 16.45
C GLU A 150 -1.15 -3.82 17.38
N SER A 151 -2.41 -3.52 17.64
CA SER A 151 -3.30 -4.26 18.55
C SER A 151 -4.52 -4.81 17.81
N PRO A 152 -4.38 -5.93 17.08
CA PRO A 152 -5.50 -6.52 16.35
C PRO A 152 -6.56 -7.04 17.32
N ASN A 153 -7.83 -6.74 17.03
CA ASN A 153 -9.00 -7.13 17.83
C ASN A 153 -10.07 -7.83 16.98
N PHE A 154 -9.75 -8.18 15.73
CA PHE A 154 -10.63 -8.88 14.80
C PHE A 154 -9.85 -9.96 14.04
N LYS A 155 -10.53 -11.02 13.61
CA LYS A 155 -9.96 -12.12 12.82
C LYS A 155 -10.79 -12.35 11.56
N ILE A 156 -10.13 -12.40 10.41
CA ILE A 156 -10.76 -12.74 9.13
C ILE A 156 -11.10 -14.23 9.15
N GLU A 157 -12.39 -14.56 9.01
CA GLU A 157 -12.86 -15.94 8.94
C GLU A 157 -12.36 -16.62 7.65
N GLY A 158 -12.06 -17.91 7.74
CA GLY A 158 -11.57 -18.71 6.61
C GLY A 158 -10.13 -18.45 6.22
N LEU A 159 -9.43 -17.55 6.90
CA LEU A 159 -8.02 -17.27 6.66
C LEU A 159 -7.16 -17.77 7.83
N GLU A 160 -6.14 -18.57 7.51
CA GLU A 160 -5.12 -18.99 8.47
C GLU A 160 -3.90 -18.05 8.47
N GLY A 161 -3.12 -18.11 9.56
CA GLY A 161 -1.87 -17.38 9.70
C GLY A 161 -2.00 -15.92 10.18
N PRO A 162 -0.88 -15.21 10.29
CA PRO A 162 -0.83 -13.89 10.96
C PRO A 162 -1.65 -12.80 10.27
N ARG A 163 -1.85 -12.88 8.96
CA ARG A 163 -2.65 -11.91 8.18
C ARG A 163 -4.15 -11.97 8.45
N SER A 164 -4.63 -13.06 9.07
CA SER A 164 -6.02 -13.12 9.53
C SER A 164 -6.32 -12.12 10.65
N ASN A 165 -5.30 -11.74 11.44
CA ASN A 165 -5.44 -10.78 12.54
C ASN A 165 -5.42 -9.35 11.99
N CYS A 166 -6.48 -8.62 12.23
CA CYS A 166 -6.67 -7.23 11.82
C CYS A 166 -7.47 -6.45 12.89
N THR A 167 -7.82 -5.20 12.60
CA THR A 167 -8.64 -4.41 13.50
C THR A 167 -10.09 -4.32 13.00
N ALA A 168 -11.03 -4.23 13.92
CA ALA A 168 -12.45 -4.06 13.59
C ALA A 168 -12.71 -2.68 12.97
N GLU A 169 -11.95 -1.66 13.37
CA GLU A 169 -12.01 -0.31 12.84
C GLU A 169 -11.33 -0.16 11.47
N GLY A 170 -10.44 -1.10 11.13
CA GLY A 170 -9.72 -1.18 9.86
C GLY A 170 -10.28 -2.25 8.94
N ILE A 171 -9.42 -3.20 8.54
CA ILE A 171 -9.74 -4.26 7.56
C ILE A 171 -11.00 -5.06 7.94
N GLY A 172 -11.20 -5.35 9.24
CA GLY A 172 -12.36 -6.11 9.72
C GLY A 172 -13.69 -5.46 9.35
N GLY A 173 -13.81 -4.15 9.54
CA GLY A 173 -15.02 -3.38 9.30
C GLY A 173 -15.13 -2.73 7.92
N ALA A 174 -14.08 -2.74 7.12
CA ALA A 174 -14.07 -2.11 5.81
C ALA A 174 -15.02 -2.78 4.82
N ASP A 175 -15.57 -2.00 3.90
CA ASP A 175 -16.28 -2.48 2.72
C ASP A 175 -15.37 -2.51 1.48
N THR A 176 -14.42 -1.59 1.38
CA THR A 176 -13.47 -1.48 0.28
C THR A 176 -12.05 -1.39 0.83
N ILE A 177 -11.14 -2.21 0.31
CA ILE A 177 -9.76 -2.31 0.79
C ILE A 177 -8.79 -2.11 -0.36
N LEU A 178 -7.94 -1.08 -0.27
CA LEU A 178 -6.78 -0.95 -1.16
C LEU A 178 -5.61 -1.74 -0.56
N VAL A 179 -5.13 -2.73 -1.31
CA VAL A 179 -4.07 -3.64 -0.85
C VAL A 179 -2.96 -3.72 -1.87
N PRO A 180 -1.92 -2.91 -1.77
CA PRO A 180 -0.73 -3.10 -2.58
C PRO A 180 0.05 -4.35 -2.16
N LEU A 181 0.49 -5.15 -3.15
CA LEU A 181 1.36 -6.31 -2.94
C LEU A 181 0.74 -7.37 -1.98
N GLU A 182 -0.43 -7.88 -2.36
CA GLU A 182 -1.22 -8.83 -1.56
C GLU A 182 -0.85 -10.30 -1.82
N ASP A 183 -1.19 -11.18 -0.87
CA ASP A 183 -1.23 -12.62 -1.12
C ASP A 183 -2.64 -13.09 -1.55
N GLY A 184 -2.67 -14.13 -2.39
CA GLY A 184 -3.92 -14.58 -3.00
C GLY A 184 -4.93 -15.16 -2.01
N ASP A 185 -4.48 -15.80 -0.93
CA ASP A 185 -5.37 -16.43 0.06
C ASP A 185 -6.16 -15.37 0.82
N ARG A 186 -5.50 -14.28 1.22
CA ARG A 186 -6.18 -13.18 1.89
C ARG A 186 -7.11 -12.42 0.94
N CYS A 187 -6.68 -12.18 -0.30
CA CYS A 187 -7.54 -11.56 -1.30
C CYS A 187 -8.84 -12.35 -1.48
N GLU A 188 -8.75 -13.66 -1.66
CA GLU A 188 -9.92 -14.55 -1.81
C GLU A 188 -10.80 -14.55 -0.56
N ALA A 189 -10.22 -14.61 0.63
CA ALA A 189 -10.99 -14.58 1.89
C ALA A 189 -11.77 -13.27 2.05
N LEU A 190 -11.16 -12.12 1.74
CA LEU A 190 -11.81 -10.81 1.81
C LEU A 190 -12.95 -10.67 0.78
N ILE A 191 -12.75 -11.15 -0.45
CA ILE A 191 -13.79 -11.19 -1.49
C ILE A 191 -14.96 -12.10 -1.05
N THR A 192 -14.67 -13.27 -0.47
CA THR A 192 -15.68 -14.20 0.03
C THR A 192 -16.53 -13.58 1.15
N LEU A 193 -15.97 -12.68 1.94
CA LEU A 193 -16.67 -11.89 2.94
C LEU A 193 -17.48 -10.71 2.35
N GLY A 194 -17.56 -10.60 1.04
CA GLY A 194 -18.32 -9.56 0.35
C GLY A 194 -17.66 -8.18 0.32
N LYS A 195 -16.35 -8.12 0.57
CA LYS A 195 -15.58 -6.87 0.52
C LYS A 195 -15.07 -6.61 -0.90
N GLU A 196 -14.98 -5.36 -1.30
CA GLU A 196 -14.23 -4.97 -2.49
C GLU A 196 -12.74 -4.94 -2.18
N VAL A 197 -11.93 -5.59 -3.02
CA VAL A 197 -10.47 -5.63 -2.87
C VAL A 197 -9.83 -5.05 -4.12
N LEU A 198 -9.13 -3.94 -3.95
CA LEU A 198 -8.40 -3.23 -4.99
C LEU A 198 -6.92 -3.53 -4.79
N VAL A 199 -6.28 -4.18 -5.76
CA VAL A 199 -4.90 -4.67 -5.64
C VAL A 199 -3.98 -3.89 -6.57
N VAL A 200 -2.79 -3.55 -6.08
CA VAL A 200 -1.66 -3.13 -6.92
C VAL A 200 -0.71 -4.31 -7.03
N ASP A 201 -0.59 -4.90 -8.20
CA ASP A 201 0.28 -6.05 -8.46
C ASP A 201 0.85 -6.00 -9.88
N LEU A 202 2.16 -5.92 -10.00
CA LEU A 202 2.87 -5.92 -11.29
C LEU A 202 2.73 -7.22 -12.09
N ASN A 203 2.36 -8.33 -11.43
CA ASN A 203 2.09 -9.60 -12.09
C ASN A 203 0.58 -9.79 -12.32
N PRO A 204 0.05 -9.53 -13.53
CA PRO A 204 -1.39 -9.67 -13.80
C PRO A 204 -1.89 -11.12 -13.75
N LEU A 205 -0.97 -12.09 -13.72
CA LEU A 205 -1.28 -13.51 -13.64
C LEU A 205 -1.20 -14.06 -12.22
N SER A 206 -0.85 -13.23 -11.24
CA SER A 206 -0.82 -13.64 -9.85
C SER A 206 -2.21 -14.06 -9.37
N ARG A 207 -2.27 -14.86 -8.32
CA ARG A 207 -3.55 -15.25 -7.72
C ARG A 207 -4.30 -14.03 -7.19
N SER A 208 -3.59 -13.10 -6.55
CA SER A 208 -4.18 -11.85 -6.06
C SER A 208 -4.80 -11.03 -7.17
N ALA A 209 -4.04 -10.81 -8.27
CA ALA A 209 -4.51 -10.05 -9.43
C ALA A 209 -5.76 -10.66 -10.09
N ARG A 210 -5.86 -11.99 -10.09
CA ARG A 210 -6.99 -12.71 -10.69
C ARG A 210 -8.24 -12.75 -9.81
N MET A 211 -8.08 -12.61 -8.48
CA MET A 211 -9.17 -12.68 -7.51
C MET A 211 -9.72 -11.31 -7.13
N ALA A 212 -8.92 -10.25 -7.26
CA ALA A 212 -9.30 -8.91 -6.86
C ALA A 212 -10.49 -8.35 -7.65
N SER A 213 -11.23 -7.41 -7.04
CA SER A 213 -12.29 -6.65 -7.72
C SER A 213 -11.75 -5.75 -8.81
N VAL A 214 -10.60 -5.12 -8.56
CA VAL A 214 -9.81 -4.35 -9.53
C VAL A 214 -8.34 -4.63 -9.29
N THR A 215 -7.56 -4.78 -10.37
CA THR A 215 -6.11 -4.92 -10.31
C THR A 215 -5.43 -3.81 -11.08
N ILE A 216 -4.62 -3.02 -10.37
CA ILE A 216 -3.74 -2.02 -10.95
C ILE A 216 -2.40 -2.70 -11.22
N VAL A 217 -2.09 -2.92 -12.51
CA VAL A 217 -0.81 -3.52 -12.93
C VAL A 217 0.20 -2.40 -13.12
N ASP A 218 0.74 -1.94 -12.00
CA ASP A 218 1.72 -0.84 -11.96
C ASP A 218 2.64 -0.95 -10.73
N GLU A 219 3.69 -0.13 -10.73
CA GLU A 219 4.53 0.07 -9.56
C GLU A 219 3.75 0.85 -8.48
N VAL A 220 3.98 0.51 -7.21
CA VAL A 220 3.13 0.97 -6.12
C VAL A 220 3.13 2.48 -5.92
N SER A 221 4.25 3.16 -6.08
CA SER A 221 4.33 4.62 -5.92
C SER A 221 3.55 5.34 -7.01
N ARG A 222 3.70 4.90 -8.28
CA ARG A 222 2.92 5.43 -9.41
C ARG A 222 1.43 5.17 -9.27
N ALA A 223 1.07 3.99 -8.72
CA ALA A 223 -0.33 3.67 -8.48
C ALA A 223 -0.95 4.63 -7.45
N PHE A 224 -0.28 4.90 -6.32
CA PHE A 224 -0.76 5.88 -5.34
C PHE A 224 -0.82 7.30 -5.89
N GLU A 225 0.21 7.74 -6.62
CA GLU A 225 0.22 9.05 -7.30
C GLU A 225 -0.96 9.21 -8.27
N GLY A 226 -1.33 8.12 -8.96
CA GLY A 226 -2.41 8.16 -9.93
C GLY A 226 -3.82 8.06 -9.34
N ILE A 227 -3.98 7.52 -8.11
CA ILE A 227 -5.27 7.43 -7.40
C ILE A 227 -5.60 8.78 -6.75
N LEU A 228 -4.58 9.54 -6.31
CA LEU A 228 -4.72 10.89 -5.77
C LEU A 228 -5.20 11.89 -6.81
#